data_c71d276f07a9c760135e1164b32876f8
#
_entry.id   c71d276f07a9c760135e1164b32876f8
#
_cell.length_a   1.000
_cell.length_b   1.000
_cell.length_c   1.000
_cell.angle_alpha   90.00
_cell.angle_beta   90.00
_cell.angle_gamma   90.00
#
_symmetry.space_group_name_H-M   'P 1'
#
loop_
_entity.id
_entity.type
_entity.pdbx_description
1 polymer ?
#
loop_
_entity_poly.entity_id
_entity_poly.type
_entity_poly.pdbx_seq_one_letter_code
_entity_poly.pdbx_strand_id
1 'polypeptide(L)'
;MQTRVAVMRIILEDNAHAEEINDILHLYGRYIIGRMGLPYRQKNINIICVAVDAPQDVISAMAGKLGRVRGANIKTAYSNFTSTEPEIKTE
;
A
#
# COMPACT_ATOMS: atom_id res chain seq x y z
N MET A 1 -14.76 -13.37 6.13
CA MET A 1 -14.56 -12.22 5.27
C MET A 1 -13.44 -12.48 4.29
N GLN A 2 -13.64 -12.12 3.07
CA GLN A 2 -12.64 -12.36 2.05
C GLN A 2 -11.68 -11.18 1.96
N THR A 3 -10.42 -11.49 1.95
CA THR A 3 -9.38 -10.46 1.81
C THR A 3 -8.54 -10.75 0.58
N ARG A 4 -7.85 -9.73 0.12
CA ARG A 4 -6.96 -9.83 -1.02
C ARG A 4 -5.58 -9.32 -0.63
N VAL A 5 -4.58 -9.94 -1.22
CA VAL A 5 -3.21 -9.48 -1.05
C VAL A 5 -2.88 -8.55 -2.22
N ALA A 6 -2.31 -7.41 -1.90
CA ALA A 6 -1.94 -6.42 -2.90
C ALA A 6 -0.67 -5.71 -2.48
N VAL A 7 0.03 -5.18 -3.47
CA VAL A 7 1.20 -4.34 -3.24
C VAL A 7 0.91 -2.98 -3.85
N MET A 8 1.06 -1.95 -3.04
CA MET A 8 0.91 -0.58 -3.51
C MET A 8 2.29 0.03 -3.70
N ARG A 9 2.54 0.55 -4.89
CA ARG A 9 3.76 1.26 -5.18
C ARG A 9 3.46 2.74 -5.12
N ILE A 10 4.19 3.44 -4.28
CA ILE A 10 4.02 4.87 -4.10
C ILE A 10 5.31 5.54 -4.54
N ILE A 11 5.22 6.43 -5.51
CA ILE A 11 6.35 7.26 -5.88
C ILE A 11 5.98 8.68 -5.48
N LEU A 12 6.72 9.22 -4.53
CA LEU A 12 6.45 10.54 -4.00
C LEU A 12 7.49 11.50 -4.55
N GLU A 13 7.03 12.39 -5.42
CA GLU A 13 7.92 13.32 -6.10
C GLU A 13 8.07 14.64 -5.36
N ASP A 14 7.26 14.85 -4.33
CA ASP A 14 7.34 16.05 -3.53
C ASP A 14 7.44 15.65 -2.06
N ASN A 15 8.65 15.70 -1.52
CA ASN A 15 8.90 15.26 -0.16
C ASN A 15 8.23 16.13 0.89
N ALA A 16 7.71 17.28 0.51
CA ALA A 16 7.01 18.14 1.45
C ALA A 16 5.78 17.45 2.03
N HIS A 17 5.25 16.42 1.36
CA HIS A 17 4.04 15.74 1.79
C HIS A 17 4.31 14.31 2.26
N ALA A 18 5.56 13.98 2.56
CA ALA A 18 5.90 12.63 3.00
C ALA A 18 5.19 12.26 4.30
N GLU A 19 4.98 13.23 5.17
CA GLU A 19 4.34 12.96 6.45
C GLU A 19 2.89 12.54 6.27
N GLU A 20 2.21 13.12 5.29
CA GLU A 20 0.82 12.71 4.99
C GLU A 20 0.75 11.26 4.58
N ILE A 21 1.71 10.81 3.77
CA ILE A 21 1.78 9.40 3.36
C ILE A 21 1.94 8.53 4.59
N ASN A 22 2.87 8.88 5.46
CA ASN A 22 3.13 8.09 6.66
C ASN A 22 1.92 8.05 7.59
N ASP A 23 1.19 9.14 7.71
CA ASP A 23 0.00 9.18 8.54
C ASP A 23 -1.08 8.25 8.01
N ILE A 24 -1.27 8.24 6.69
CA ILE A 24 -2.27 7.36 6.08
C ILE A 24 -1.87 5.91 6.29
N LEU A 25 -0.60 5.58 6.06
CA LEU A 25 -0.14 4.21 6.24
C LEU A 25 -0.28 3.77 7.69
N HIS A 26 -0.04 4.68 8.62
CA HIS A 26 -0.21 4.36 10.04
C HIS A 26 -1.67 4.05 10.36
N LEU A 27 -2.58 4.79 9.77
CA LEU A 27 -4.01 4.60 9.98
C LEU A 27 -4.45 3.19 9.57
N TYR A 28 -3.84 2.65 8.52
CA TYR A 28 -4.19 1.33 8.01
C TYR A 28 -3.20 0.25 8.43
N GLY A 29 -2.41 0.51 9.47
CA GLY A 29 -1.32 -0.38 9.86
C GLY A 29 -1.74 -1.82 10.10
N ARG A 30 -2.95 -2.03 10.59
CA ARG A 30 -3.42 -3.39 10.89
C ARG A 30 -3.53 -4.27 9.64
N TYR A 31 -3.62 -3.67 8.48
CA TYR A 31 -3.74 -4.40 7.22
C TYR A 31 -2.41 -4.58 6.50
N ILE A 32 -1.37 -3.94 6.98
CA ILE A 32 -0.09 -3.92 6.30
C ILE A 32 0.74 -5.13 6.71
N ILE A 33 1.13 -5.94 5.72
CA ILE A 33 1.99 -7.09 5.93
C ILE A 33 3.44 -6.64 6.12
N GLY A 34 3.84 -5.63 5.34
CA GLY A 34 5.18 -5.09 5.40
C GLY A 34 5.31 -3.90 4.47
N ARG A 35 6.38 -3.14 4.66
CA ARG A 35 6.61 -1.99 3.80
C ARG A 35 8.10 -1.76 3.67
N MET A 36 8.49 -1.13 2.56
CA MET A 36 9.87 -0.81 2.28
C MET A 36 9.92 0.59 1.70
N GLY A 37 10.84 1.40 2.21
CA GLY A 37 11.04 2.75 1.71
C GLY A 37 12.43 2.91 1.14
N LEU A 38 12.51 3.55 -0.01
CA LEU A 38 13.76 3.80 -0.70
C LEU A 38 13.84 5.29 -1.08
N PRO A 39 14.47 6.11 -0.21
CA PRO A 39 14.66 7.50 -0.58
C PRO A 39 15.75 7.58 -1.66
N TYR A 40 15.46 8.29 -2.72
CA TYR A 40 16.42 8.50 -3.79
C TYR A 40 16.76 9.97 -3.86
N ARG A 41 17.79 10.34 -3.14
CA ARG A 41 18.11 11.75 -2.90
C ARG A 41 18.53 12.50 -4.12
N GLN A 42 19.18 11.81 -5.07
CA GLN A 42 19.66 12.45 -6.27
C GLN A 42 18.55 13.08 -7.08
N LYS A 43 17.34 12.54 -6.99
CA LYS A 43 16.20 13.08 -7.71
C LYS A 43 15.10 13.58 -6.78
N ASN A 44 15.40 13.60 -5.48
CA ASN A 44 14.46 14.09 -4.48
C ASN A 44 13.13 13.32 -4.53
N ILE A 45 13.23 12.01 -4.70
CA ILE A 45 12.08 11.11 -4.83
C ILE A 45 12.12 10.10 -3.69
N ASN A 46 10.95 9.76 -3.17
CA ASN A 46 10.81 8.64 -2.26
C ASN A 46 9.98 7.56 -2.93
N ILE A 47 10.47 6.33 -2.87
CA ILE A 47 9.75 5.17 -3.39
C ILE A 47 9.35 4.33 -2.19
N ILE A 48 8.05 4.05 -2.08
CA ILE A 48 7.52 3.29 -0.96
C ILE A 48 6.70 2.14 -1.52
N CYS A 49 7.00 0.92 -1.07
CA CYS A 49 6.24 -0.25 -1.44
C CYS A 49 5.58 -0.78 -0.20
N VAL A 50 4.27 -1.01 -0.27
CA VAL A 50 3.49 -1.46 0.88
C VAL A 50 2.71 -2.70 0.47
N ALA A 51 2.92 -3.79 1.21
CA ALA A 51 2.17 -5.01 0.98
C ALA A 51 1.04 -5.07 2.00
N VAL A 52 -0.16 -5.38 1.52
CA VAL A 52 -1.35 -5.42 2.37
C VAL A 52 -2.14 -6.69 2.15
N ASP A 53 -2.91 -7.06 3.16
CA ASP A 53 -3.90 -8.11 3.06
C ASP A 53 -5.16 -7.54 3.70
N ALA A 54 -6.15 -7.24 2.89
CA ALA A 54 -7.31 -6.50 3.36
C ALA A 54 -8.51 -6.73 2.46
N PRO A 55 -9.72 -6.44 2.96
CA PRO A 55 -10.90 -6.44 2.10
C PRO A 55 -10.74 -5.43 0.97
N GLN A 56 -11.40 -5.71 -0.14
CA GLN A 56 -11.26 -4.87 -1.32
C GLN A 56 -11.62 -3.41 -1.05
N ASP A 57 -12.66 -3.17 -0.28
CA ASP A 57 -13.08 -1.79 0.00
C ASP A 57 -12.03 -1.05 0.82
N VAL A 58 -11.31 -1.74 1.69
CA VAL A 58 -10.23 -1.12 2.45
C VAL A 58 -9.07 -0.76 1.54
N ILE A 59 -8.69 -1.69 0.63
CA ILE A 59 -7.60 -1.42 -0.30
C ILE A 59 -7.94 -0.23 -1.18
N SER A 60 -9.17 -0.16 -1.65
CA SER A 60 -9.61 0.96 -2.48
C SER A 60 -9.58 2.27 -1.71
N ALA A 61 -9.98 2.24 -0.45
CA ALA A 61 -9.96 3.44 0.38
C ALA A 61 -8.54 3.93 0.62
N MET A 62 -7.62 3.00 0.90
CA MET A 62 -6.21 3.35 1.07
C MET A 62 -5.65 3.98 -0.20
N ALA A 63 -5.88 3.31 -1.33
CA ALA A 63 -5.35 3.80 -2.60
C ALA A 63 -5.90 5.18 -2.92
N GLY A 64 -7.17 5.41 -2.64
CA GLY A 64 -7.78 6.70 -2.87
C GLY A 64 -7.18 7.80 -2.02
N LYS A 65 -6.97 7.52 -0.73
CA LYS A 65 -6.38 8.51 0.17
C LYS A 65 -4.93 8.81 -0.20
N LEU A 66 -4.16 7.76 -0.49
CA LEU A 66 -2.77 7.95 -0.88
C LEU A 66 -2.66 8.71 -2.20
N GLY A 67 -3.56 8.42 -3.14
CA GLY A 67 -3.53 9.07 -4.44
C GLY A 67 -3.88 10.54 -4.40
N ARG A 68 -4.51 10.99 -3.33
CA ARG A 68 -4.85 12.41 -3.19
C ARG A 68 -3.73 13.23 -2.57
N VAL A 69 -2.67 12.58 -2.10
CA VAL A 69 -1.54 13.32 -1.55
C VAL A 69 -0.78 13.97 -2.69
N ARG A 70 -0.46 15.25 -2.52
CA ARG A 70 0.21 15.99 -3.56
C ARG A 70 1.57 15.39 -3.89
N GLY A 71 1.84 15.19 -5.16
CA GLY A 71 3.11 14.64 -5.61
C GLY A 71 3.21 13.14 -5.55
N ALA A 72 2.14 12.45 -5.13
CA ALA A 72 2.17 11.00 -4.99
C ALA A 72 1.58 10.34 -6.25
N ASN A 73 2.27 9.30 -6.70
CA ASN A 73 1.82 8.46 -7.81
C ASN A 73 1.63 7.06 -7.27
N ILE A 74 0.41 6.56 -7.32
CA ILE A 74 0.05 5.28 -6.71
C ILE A 74 -0.34 4.28 -7.77
N LYS A 75 0.20 3.08 -7.66
CA LYS A 75 -0.22 1.93 -8.46
C LYS A 75 -0.41 0.74 -7.55
N THR A 76 -1.46 -0.01 -7.78
CA THR A 76 -1.77 -1.19 -6.97
C THR A 76 -1.71 -2.42 -7.84
N ALA A 77 -0.97 -3.41 -7.41
CA ALA A 77 -0.90 -4.70 -8.08
C ALA A 77 -1.50 -5.75 -7.15
N TYR A 78 -2.40 -6.55 -7.67
CA TYR A 78 -3.10 -7.56 -6.88
C TYR A 78 -2.53 -8.93 -7.13
N SER A 79 -2.47 -9.73 -6.08
CA SER A 79 -2.18 -11.14 -6.23
C SER A 79 -3.38 -11.84 -6.85
N ASN A 80 -3.10 -12.84 -7.67
CA ASN A 80 -4.18 -13.69 -8.19
C ASN A 80 -4.62 -14.74 -7.19
N PHE A 81 -3.93 -14.83 -6.07
CA PHE A 81 -4.29 -15.78 -5.04
C PHE A 81 -5.56 -15.32 -4.35
N THR A 82 -6.55 -16.19 -4.26
CA THR A 82 -7.74 -15.92 -3.48
C THR A 82 -7.83 -16.96 -2.40
N SER A 83 -7.95 -16.49 -1.18
CA SER A 83 -8.09 -17.36 -0.05
C SER A 83 -9.56 -17.47 0.27
N THR A 84 -10.12 -18.59 -0.03
CA THR A 84 -11.43 -18.81 0.40
C THR A 84 -11.38 -19.77 1.48
N GLU A 85 -10.98 -20.06 2.10
CA GLU A 85 -10.96 -20.80 3.03
C GLU A 85 -10.19 -21.57 3.29
N PRO A 86 -10.35 -21.88 3.83
CA PRO A 86 -9.49 -22.52 4.47
C PRO A 86 -9.02 -23.67 3.86
N GLU A 87 -9.00 -23.88 3.08
CA GLU A 87 -8.52 -24.81 2.57
C GLU A 87 -7.31 -24.90 2.48
N ILE A 88 -6.92 -24.68 2.68
CA ILE A 88 -5.85 -24.78 2.54
C ILE A 88 -5.07 -25.49 3.33
N LYS A 89 -5.31 -25.89 3.63
CA LYS A 89 -4.87 -26.45 4.14
C LYS A 89 -4.35 -27.12 4.20
N THR A 90 -4.10 -27.54 4.16
CA THR A 90 -3.71 -28.15 4.24
C THR A 90 -3.09 -28.56 4.27
N GLU A 91 -2.85 -28.86 4.30
CA GLU A 91 -2.26 -29.38 4.37
C GLU A 91 -1.82 -29.66 4.60
#